data_3024855c340f362a0959aeb9e45b18ff
#
_entry.id   3024855c340f362a0959aeb9e45b18ff
#
_cell.length_a   1.000
_cell.length_b   1.000
_cell.length_c   1.000
_cell.angle_alpha   90.00
_cell.angle_beta   90.00
_cell.angle_gamma   90.00
#
_symmetry.space_group_name_H-M   'P 1'
#
loop_
_entity.id
_entity.type
_entity.pdbx_description
1 polymer ?
#
loop_
_entity_poly.entity_id
_entity_poly.type
_entity_poly.pdbx_seq_one_letter_code
_entity_poly.pdbx_strand_id
1 'polypeptide(L)'
;MHYVNAKSILSNKNGMNLYRGCTHGCIYCDSRSNVYNMDHSFEDIEIKANGPELLKKALKNKKENVMVGTGSMTDPYIPLEKKIQSVRESLELINKYGHGFTCITKSNLILRDLDLLKEINEKAKVVIQMTLTTYDEELCKILEPNVCTTKERVKVLKILNKHDIPTVVWLCPILPFINDTEENINGILDYCIDSNVKGIICFGMGMTLREGNREYFYSKLDKHFPGLKEKYIKTYGNSYGIASPNQKELMKIFYKRTNENKIMNNPDEIFEYLHEFPSKDKTKQTTLF
;
A
#
# COMPACT_ATOMS: atom_id res chain seq x y z
N MET A 1 5.72 20.65 7.89
CA MET A 1 6.78 19.63 7.68
C MET A 1 8.04 20.05 8.42
N HIS A 2 8.77 19.09 8.96
CA HIS A 2 10.02 19.29 9.67
C HIS A 2 10.99 18.13 9.39
N TYR A 3 12.28 18.36 9.66
CA TYR A 3 13.33 17.38 9.45
C TYR A 3 13.80 16.79 10.78
N VAL A 4 14.07 15.48 10.79
CA VAL A 4 14.64 14.77 11.93
C VAL A 4 15.80 13.88 11.49
N ASN A 5 16.70 13.59 12.43
CA ASN A 5 17.73 12.58 12.23
C ASN A 5 17.29 11.26 12.87
N ALA A 6 17.12 10.24 12.05
CA ALA A 6 16.78 8.90 12.51
C ALA A 6 18.01 8.14 13.03
N LYS A 7 17.81 7.20 13.95
CA LYS A 7 18.86 6.28 14.43
C LYS A 7 19.08 5.11 13.48
N SER A 8 18.04 4.69 12.80
CA SER A 8 18.05 3.60 11.82
C SER A 8 16.96 3.83 10.77
N ILE A 9 17.08 3.19 9.60
CA ILE A 9 16.11 3.31 8.51
C ILE A 9 15.43 1.98 8.18
N LEU A 10 16.14 0.86 8.27
CA LEU A 10 15.57 -0.46 8.01
C LEU A 10 15.15 -1.15 9.30
N SER A 11 13.97 -1.71 9.31
CA SER A 11 13.51 -2.65 10.34
C SER A 11 14.18 -4.03 10.17
N ASN A 12 13.99 -4.92 11.14
CA ASN A 12 14.48 -6.30 11.05
C ASN A 12 13.93 -7.08 9.83
N LYS A 13 12.74 -6.69 9.35
CA LYS A 13 12.10 -7.25 8.14
C LYS A 13 12.37 -6.43 6.88
N ASN A 14 13.40 -5.59 6.90
CA ASN A 14 13.80 -4.70 5.79
C ASN A 14 12.72 -3.68 5.37
N GLY A 15 11.80 -3.35 6.27
CA GLY A 15 10.85 -2.26 6.05
C GLY A 15 11.51 -0.90 6.25
N MET A 16 11.24 0.06 5.37
CA MET A 16 11.76 1.42 5.36
C MET A 16 10.63 2.43 5.47
N ASN A 17 10.80 3.46 6.28
CA ASN A 17 9.91 4.62 6.31
C ASN A 17 10.76 5.90 6.25
N LEU A 18 10.71 6.59 5.11
CA LEU A 18 11.42 7.86 4.88
C LEU A 18 10.69 9.05 5.51
N TYR A 19 9.38 8.93 5.60
CA TYR A 19 8.46 9.93 6.12
C TYR A 19 7.65 9.38 7.29
N ARG A 20 7.12 10.28 8.12
CA ARG A 20 6.11 9.99 9.12
C ARG A 20 5.00 11.03 9.02
N GLY A 21 3.73 10.58 9.09
CA GLY A 21 2.58 11.39 8.71
C GLY A 21 2.25 11.26 7.23
N CYS A 22 1.06 11.72 6.80
CA CYS A 22 0.60 11.61 5.42
C CYS A 22 -0.42 12.71 5.09
N THR A 23 -0.31 13.29 3.90
CA THR A 23 -1.21 14.35 3.42
C THR A 23 -2.26 13.85 2.42
N HIS A 24 -2.36 12.56 2.15
CA HIS A 24 -3.41 11.99 1.29
C HIS A 24 -4.83 12.19 1.84
N GLY A 25 -4.96 12.36 3.15
CA GLY A 25 -6.23 12.73 3.77
C GLY A 25 -7.27 11.62 3.83
N CYS A 26 -6.90 10.35 3.62
CA CYS A 26 -7.81 9.21 3.71
C CYS A 26 -8.58 9.26 5.02
N ILE A 27 -9.92 9.29 4.95
CA ILE A 27 -10.76 9.49 6.14
C ILE A 27 -10.73 8.31 7.11
N TYR A 28 -10.33 7.14 6.63
CA TYR A 28 -10.28 5.87 7.35
C TYR A 28 -8.87 5.47 7.83
N CYS A 29 -7.87 6.35 7.69
CA CYS A 29 -6.46 5.99 7.86
C CYS A 29 -6.13 5.52 9.29
N ASP A 30 -5.75 4.24 9.44
CA ASP A 30 -5.37 3.66 10.74
C ASP A 30 -4.07 4.25 11.30
N SER A 31 -3.17 4.75 10.44
CA SER A 31 -1.90 5.38 10.87
C SER A 31 -2.09 6.65 11.71
N ARG A 32 -3.33 7.19 11.80
CA ARG A 32 -3.71 8.28 12.72
C ARG A 32 -3.94 7.82 14.15
N SER A 33 -3.93 6.53 14.38
CA SER A 33 -4.21 5.97 15.71
C SER A 33 -3.14 6.36 16.73
N ASN A 34 -3.59 6.63 17.96
CA ASN A 34 -2.71 7.01 19.09
C ASN A 34 -1.64 5.95 19.39
N VAL A 35 -1.88 4.70 19.03
CA VAL A 35 -0.91 3.59 19.22
C VAL A 35 0.42 3.81 18.50
N TYR A 36 0.47 4.69 17.50
CA TYR A 36 1.69 5.00 16.78
C TYR A 36 2.49 6.14 17.42
N ASN A 37 2.01 6.68 18.56
CA ASN A 37 2.72 7.67 19.38
C ASN A 37 3.26 8.85 18.55
N MET A 38 2.43 9.44 17.70
CA MET A 38 2.78 10.64 16.97
C MET A 38 2.58 11.85 17.88
N ASP A 39 3.62 12.64 18.09
CA ASP A 39 3.65 13.79 18.96
C ASP A 39 3.38 15.12 18.25
N HIS A 40 3.06 15.04 16.97
CA HIS A 40 2.72 16.19 16.12
C HIS A 40 1.49 15.88 15.25
N SER A 41 0.96 16.89 14.57
CA SER A 41 -0.17 16.70 13.62
C SER A 41 0.19 15.68 12.55
N PHE A 42 -0.75 14.81 12.20
CA PHE A 42 -0.56 13.76 11.18
C PHE A 42 -0.25 14.32 9.80
N GLU A 43 -0.68 15.55 9.51
CA GLU A 43 -0.40 16.28 8.28
C GLU A 43 0.92 17.05 8.31
N ASP A 44 1.54 17.20 9.48
CA ASP A 44 2.89 17.76 9.61
C ASP A 44 3.92 16.67 9.35
N ILE A 45 4.39 16.59 8.12
CA ILE A 45 5.27 15.50 7.68
C ILE A 45 6.66 15.61 8.31
N GLU A 46 7.03 14.57 9.06
CA GLU A 46 8.40 14.35 9.51
C GLU A 46 9.23 13.72 8.39
N ILE A 47 10.36 14.33 8.04
CA ILE A 47 11.27 13.89 7.00
C ILE A 47 12.57 13.41 7.65
N LYS A 48 12.98 12.17 7.40
CA LYS A 48 14.25 11.64 7.88
C LYS A 48 15.40 12.14 7.01
N ALA A 49 16.01 13.27 7.41
CA ALA A 49 17.07 13.96 6.66
C ALA A 49 18.26 13.05 6.32
N ASN A 50 18.65 12.19 7.26
CA ASN A 50 19.74 11.22 7.09
C ASN A 50 19.28 9.84 6.58
N GLY A 51 18.04 9.73 6.12
CA GLY A 51 17.46 8.45 5.66
C GLY A 51 18.28 7.76 4.56
N PRO A 52 18.61 8.43 3.45
CA PRO A 52 19.42 7.85 2.37
C PRO A 52 20.82 7.40 2.83
N GLU A 53 21.50 8.16 3.69
CA GLU A 53 22.81 7.76 4.24
C GLU A 53 22.71 6.50 5.09
N LEU A 54 21.72 6.43 5.96
CA LEU A 54 21.46 5.25 6.78
C LEU A 54 21.11 4.05 5.91
N LEU A 55 20.32 4.24 4.84
CA LEU A 55 19.98 3.20 3.89
C LEU A 55 21.24 2.68 3.18
N LYS A 56 22.06 3.56 2.64
CA LYS A 56 23.34 3.23 2.02
C LYS A 56 24.21 2.36 2.93
N LYS A 57 24.37 2.77 4.20
CA LYS A 57 25.14 2.01 5.21
C LYS A 57 24.50 0.65 5.47
N ALA A 58 23.18 0.59 5.61
CA ALA A 58 22.46 -0.64 5.90
C ALA A 58 22.57 -1.64 4.74
N LEU A 59 22.33 -1.20 3.49
CA LEU A 59 22.39 -2.07 2.29
C LEU A 59 23.80 -2.59 2.04
N LYS A 60 24.83 -1.74 2.18
CA LYS A 60 26.23 -2.15 2.00
C LYS A 60 26.67 -3.26 2.96
N ASN A 61 26.09 -3.28 4.17
CA ASN A 61 26.46 -4.23 5.22
C ASN A 61 25.59 -5.51 5.21
N LYS A 62 24.62 -5.65 4.30
CA LYS A 62 23.83 -6.87 4.15
C LYS A 62 24.71 -8.00 3.60
N LYS A 63 24.61 -9.17 4.21
CA LYS A 63 25.32 -10.39 3.75
C LYS A 63 24.68 -10.98 2.49
N GLU A 64 23.38 -10.80 2.34
CA GLU A 64 22.58 -11.31 1.23
C GLU A 64 21.65 -10.21 0.70
N ASN A 65 21.29 -10.31 -0.56
CA ASN A 65 20.31 -9.41 -1.15
C ASN A 65 18.92 -9.69 -0.59
N VAL A 66 18.14 -8.64 -0.38
CA VAL A 66 16.83 -8.72 0.26
C VAL A 66 15.80 -7.87 -0.49
N MET A 67 14.52 -8.12 -0.23
CA MET A 67 13.45 -7.21 -0.61
C MET A 67 13.37 -6.06 0.41
N VAL A 68 13.53 -4.82 -0.05
CA VAL A 68 13.32 -3.61 0.77
C VAL A 68 11.87 -3.15 0.59
N GLY A 69 11.13 -3.09 1.69
CA GLY A 69 9.71 -2.72 1.69
C GLY A 69 9.46 -1.32 2.23
N THR A 70 8.44 -0.61 1.71
CA THR A 70 7.98 0.69 2.26
C THR A 70 6.48 0.89 2.07
N GLY A 71 5.92 1.89 2.73
CA GLY A 71 4.51 2.30 2.53
C GLY A 71 3.53 1.75 3.55
N SER A 72 3.97 0.97 4.54
CA SER A 72 3.07 0.40 5.56
C SER A 72 2.50 1.43 6.54
N MET A 73 3.23 2.50 6.83
CA MET A 73 2.84 3.55 7.78
C MET A 73 2.53 4.88 7.10
N THR A 74 3.35 5.26 6.15
CA THR A 74 3.22 6.47 5.36
C THR A 74 3.37 6.09 3.91
N ASP A 75 2.50 6.62 3.06
CA ASP A 75 2.68 6.46 1.61
C ASP A 75 4.01 7.08 1.19
N PRO A 76 4.92 6.35 0.53
CA PRO A 76 6.21 6.90 0.11
C PRO A 76 6.07 7.97 -0.97
N TYR A 77 4.98 7.96 -1.73
CA TYR A 77 4.70 8.90 -2.82
C TYR A 77 3.66 9.98 -2.45
N ILE A 78 3.76 10.51 -1.22
CA ILE A 78 3.01 11.73 -0.84
C ILE A 78 3.40 12.90 -1.76
N PRO A 79 2.55 13.95 -1.90
CA PRO A 79 2.84 15.09 -2.79
C PRO A 79 4.21 15.75 -2.55
N LEU A 80 4.70 15.73 -1.31
CA LEU A 80 6.00 16.28 -0.93
C LEU A 80 7.16 15.58 -1.64
N GLU A 81 7.03 14.29 -1.95
CA GLU A 81 8.05 13.48 -2.63
C GLU A 81 8.41 14.04 -4.03
N LYS A 82 7.51 14.81 -4.67
CA LYS A 82 7.84 15.52 -5.91
C LYS A 82 9.03 16.47 -5.78
N LYS A 83 9.23 17.04 -4.59
CA LYS A 83 10.30 18.00 -4.30
C LYS A 83 11.49 17.35 -3.60
N ILE A 84 11.24 16.51 -2.60
CA ILE A 84 12.27 15.92 -1.72
C ILE A 84 13.03 14.80 -2.43
N GLN A 85 12.35 13.97 -3.22
CA GLN A 85 12.90 12.85 -4.01
C GLN A 85 13.65 11.77 -3.19
N SER A 86 13.35 11.66 -1.89
CA SER A 86 14.00 10.67 -1.02
C SER A 86 13.70 9.22 -1.41
N VAL A 87 12.53 8.96 -2.01
CA VAL A 87 12.21 7.63 -2.55
C VAL A 87 13.08 7.33 -3.76
N ARG A 88 13.23 8.29 -4.69
CA ARG A 88 14.08 8.12 -5.87
C ARG A 88 15.52 7.85 -5.48
N GLU A 89 16.08 8.64 -4.58
CA GLU A 89 17.44 8.42 -4.05
C GLU A 89 17.59 7.05 -3.39
N SER A 90 16.55 6.60 -2.67
CA SER A 90 16.54 5.26 -2.09
C SER A 90 16.50 4.16 -3.14
N LEU A 91 15.75 4.33 -4.23
CA LEU A 91 15.72 3.40 -5.35
C LEU A 91 17.06 3.30 -6.07
N GLU A 92 17.77 4.43 -6.26
CA GLU A 92 19.14 4.45 -6.81
C GLU A 92 20.11 3.60 -5.96
N LEU A 93 20.01 3.72 -4.63
CA LEU A 93 20.80 2.91 -3.71
C LEU A 93 20.42 1.42 -3.76
N ILE A 94 19.13 1.09 -3.78
CA ILE A 94 18.62 -0.28 -3.87
C ILE A 94 19.12 -0.92 -5.18
N ASN A 95 18.99 -0.21 -6.32
CA ASN A 95 19.50 -0.64 -7.61
C ASN A 95 21.03 -0.86 -7.59
N LYS A 96 21.78 0.09 -7.04
CA LYS A 96 23.24 0.05 -6.96
C LYS A 96 23.75 -1.17 -6.18
N TYR A 97 23.06 -1.55 -5.09
CA TYR A 97 23.48 -2.67 -4.25
C TYR A 97 22.79 -4.00 -4.61
N GLY A 98 21.97 -4.03 -5.66
CA GLY A 98 21.37 -5.25 -6.20
C GLY A 98 20.24 -5.83 -5.34
N HIS A 99 19.58 -5.02 -4.50
CA HIS A 99 18.43 -5.44 -3.71
C HIS A 99 17.12 -5.32 -4.49
N GLY A 100 16.09 -6.05 -4.06
CA GLY A 100 14.74 -5.91 -4.59
C GLY A 100 13.94 -4.83 -3.86
N PHE A 101 12.80 -4.47 -4.42
CA PHE A 101 11.95 -3.40 -3.88
C PHE A 101 10.49 -3.76 -3.89
N THR A 102 9.78 -3.40 -2.83
CA THR A 102 8.32 -3.43 -2.79
C THR A 102 7.77 -2.22 -2.04
N CYS A 103 6.68 -1.65 -2.52
CA CYS A 103 6.05 -0.54 -1.81
C CYS A 103 4.53 -0.55 -1.92
N ILE A 104 3.87 -0.09 -0.86
CA ILE A 104 2.44 0.18 -0.84
C ILE A 104 2.23 1.65 -1.15
N THR A 105 1.39 1.96 -2.12
CA THR A 105 1.05 3.35 -2.45
C THR A 105 -0.37 3.47 -2.99
N LYS A 106 -0.91 4.69 -2.94
CA LYS A 106 -2.13 5.12 -3.62
C LYS A 106 -1.83 6.14 -4.73
N SER A 107 -0.56 6.44 -4.96
CA SER A 107 -0.14 7.57 -5.79
C SER A 107 0.31 7.13 -7.18
N ASN A 108 -0.13 7.86 -8.20
CA ASN A 108 0.38 7.71 -9.57
C ASN A 108 1.78 8.30 -9.75
N LEU A 109 2.29 9.03 -8.73
CA LEU A 109 3.65 9.59 -8.75
C LEU A 109 4.74 8.52 -8.85
N ILE A 110 4.44 7.27 -8.49
CA ILE A 110 5.37 6.13 -8.65
C ILE A 110 5.87 5.97 -10.09
N LEU A 111 5.09 6.38 -11.08
CA LEU A 111 5.49 6.31 -12.50
C LEU A 111 6.65 7.27 -12.84
N ARG A 112 6.95 8.28 -12.01
CA ARG A 112 8.15 9.10 -12.13
C ARG A 112 9.41 8.25 -12.10
N ASP A 113 9.40 7.19 -11.28
CA ASP A 113 10.56 6.35 -11.02
C ASP A 113 10.52 5.01 -11.79
N LEU A 114 9.69 4.94 -12.85
CA LEU A 114 9.51 3.72 -13.65
C LEU A 114 10.83 3.23 -14.27
N ASP A 115 11.73 4.13 -14.62
CA ASP A 115 13.09 3.82 -15.10
C ASP A 115 13.85 2.96 -14.10
N LEU A 116 13.96 3.40 -12.85
CA LEU A 116 14.64 2.67 -11.78
C LEU A 116 13.92 1.38 -11.39
N LEU A 117 12.59 1.40 -11.36
CA LEU A 117 11.80 0.20 -11.07
C LEU A 117 12.06 -0.90 -12.10
N LYS A 118 12.18 -0.57 -13.39
CA LYS A 118 12.54 -1.51 -14.45
C LYS A 118 13.94 -2.07 -14.25
N GLU A 119 14.94 -1.19 -14.03
CA GLU A 119 16.32 -1.63 -13.80
C GLU A 119 16.46 -2.55 -12.59
N ILE A 120 15.74 -2.25 -11.49
CA ILE A 120 15.73 -3.12 -10.30
C ILE A 120 15.05 -4.46 -10.62
N ASN A 121 13.95 -4.44 -11.37
CA ASN A 121 13.20 -5.65 -11.70
C ASN A 121 14.00 -6.60 -12.62
N GLU A 122 14.82 -6.06 -13.53
CA GLU A 122 15.72 -6.84 -14.38
C GLU A 122 16.84 -7.55 -13.58
N LYS A 123 17.35 -6.92 -12.53
CA LYS A 123 18.48 -7.42 -11.73
C LYS A 123 18.06 -8.26 -10.53
N ALA A 124 16.91 -7.95 -9.98
CA ALA A 124 16.39 -8.52 -8.76
C ALA A 124 14.87 -8.77 -8.89
N LYS A 125 14.08 -8.04 -8.11
CA LYS A 125 12.62 -8.14 -8.12
C LYS A 125 12.00 -6.82 -7.67
N VAL A 126 10.96 -6.40 -8.36
CA VAL A 126 10.07 -5.31 -7.91
C VAL A 126 8.65 -5.84 -7.79
N VAL A 127 7.95 -5.50 -6.72
CA VAL A 127 6.51 -5.74 -6.59
C VAL A 127 5.84 -4.46 -6.09
N ILE A 128 4.97 -3.89 -6.89
CA ILE A 128 4.23 -2.69 -6.48
C ILE A 128 2.87 -3.08 -5.92
N GLN A 129 2.57 -2.55 -4.75
CA GLN A 129 1.34 -2.80 -4.03
C GLN A 129 0.46 -1.55 -4.11
N MET A 130 -0.71 -1.66 -4.75
CA MET A 130 -1.62 -0.54 -4.94
C MET A 130 -2.90 -0.74 -4.13
N THR A 131 -3.29 0.25 -3.34
CA THR A 131 -4.56 0.17 -2.61
C THR A 131 -5.72 0.57 -3.53
N LEU A 132 -6.71 -0.29 -3.65
CA LEU A 132 -7.98 -0.04 -4.33
C LEU A 132 -9.12 -0.42 -3.39
N THR A 133 -9.92 0.54 -2.92
CA THR A 133 -11.02 0.29 -1.98
C THR A 133 -12.38 0.68 -2.52
N THR A 134 -12.43 1.57 -3.52
CA THR A 134 -13.65 2.22 -3.95
C THR A 134 -13.71 2.28 -5.47
N TYR A 135 -14.74 1.64 -6.06
CA TYR A 135 -14.97 1.61 -7.51
C TYR A 135 -15.52 2.94 -8.03
N ASP A 136 -16.47 3.53 -7.30
CA ASP A 136 -17.07 4.82 -7.64
C ASP A 136 -16.06 5.96 -7.45
N GLU A 137 -15.86 6.76 -8.50
CA GLU A 137 -14.85 7.84 -8.53
C GLU A 137 -15.20 9.02 -7.61
N GLU A 138 -16.49 9.36 -7.49
CA GLU A 138 -16.90 10.49 -6.64
C GLU A 138 -16.81 10.09 -5.17
N LEU A 139 -17.22 8.88 -4.84
CA LEU A 139 -17.03 8.33 -3.50
C LEU A 139 -15.54 8.21 -3.16
N CYS A 140 -14.71 7.78 -4.12
CA CYS A 140 -13.25 7.71 -3.94
C CYS A 140 -12.66 9.07 -3.55
N LYS A 141 -13.07 10.16 -4.21
CA LYS A 141 -12.62 11.53 -3.88
C LYS A 141 -13.03 11.98 -2.48
N ILE A 142 -14.17 11.50 -1.96
CA ILE A 142 -14.61 11.77 -0.60
C ILE A 142 -13.75 11.00 0.41
N LEU A 143 -13.53 9.71 0.15
CA LEU A 143 -12.79 8.83 1.06
C LEU A 143 -11.28 9.08 1.06
N GLU A 144 -10.72 9.51 -0.08
CA GLU A 144 -9.29 9.67 -0.32
C GLU A 144 -9.00 11.00 -1.07
N PRO A 145 -9.25 12.17 -0.45
CA PRO A 145 -9.43 13.45 -1.15
C PRO A 145 -8.17 14.01 -1.82
N ASN A 146 -6.97 13.66 -1.35
CA ASN A 146 -5.73 14.29 -1.83
C ASN A 146 -4.81 13.30 -2.55
N VAL A 147 -5.36 12.27 -3.17
CA VAL A 147 -4.62 11.29 -3.95
C VAL A 147 -5.38 10.97 -5.25
N CYS A 148 -4.72 10.40 -6.21
CA CYS A 148 -5.34 10.03 -7.48
C CYS A 148 -6.47 8.98 -7.29
N THR A 149 -7.46 9.03 -8.18
CA THR A 149 -8.64 8.18 -8.12
C THR A 149 -8.32 6.71 -8.42
N THR A 150 -9.29 5.82 -8.16
CA THR A 150 -9.14 4.39 -8.46
C THR A 150 -8.83 4.14 -9.94
N LYS A 151 -9.51 4.82 -10.87
CA LYS A 151 -9.22 4.67 -12.31
C LYS A 151 -7.81 5.10 -12.69
N GLU A 152 -7.29 6.14 -12.06
CA GLU A 152 -5.90 6.57 -12.29
C GLU A 152 -4.90 5.54 -11.75
N ARG A 153 -5.18 4.92 -10.59
CA ARG A 153 -4.37 3.83 -10.03
C ARG A 153 -4.40 2.58 -10.92
N VAL A 154 -5.56 2.26 -11.51
CA VAL A 154 -5.68 1.17 -12.48
C VAL A 154 -4.81 1.41 -13.73
N LYS A 155 -4.71 2.67 -14.21
CA LYS A 155 -3.76 3.01 -15.27
C LYS A 155 -2.31 2.72 -14.86
N VAL A 156 -1.95 3.02 -13.60
CA VAL A 156 -0.62 2.67 -13.07
C VAL A 156 -0.38 1.17 -13.10
N LEU A 157 -1.33 0.36 -12.61
CA LEU A 157 -1.25 -1.11 -12.65
C LEU A 157 -1.03 -1.64 -14.08
N LYS A 158 -1.80 -1.12 -15.04
CA LYS A 158 -1.67 -1.50 -16.46
C LYS A 158 -0.32 -1.10 -17.07
N ILE A 159 0.22 0.05 -16.69
CA ILE A 159 1.56 0.49 -17.13
C ILE A 159 2.64 -0.42 -16.54
N LEU A 160 2.58 -0.71 -15.24
CA LEU A 160 3.54 -1.60 -14.58
C LEU A 160 3.50 -3.01 -15.20
N ASN A 161 2.31 -3.56 -15.45
CA ASN A 161 2.15 -4.85 -16.09
C ASN A 161 2.76 -4.89 -17.51
N LYS A 162 2.66 -3.81 -18.31
CA LYS A 162 3.32 -3.70 -19.62
C LYS A 162 4.86 -3.75 -19.56
N HIS A 163 5.42 -3.52 -18.41
CA HIS A 163 6.86 -3.57 -18.14
C HIS A 163 7.26 -4.78 -17.28
N ASP A 164 6.41 -5.80 -17.23
CA ASP A 164 6.64 -7.05 -16.47
C ASP A 164 6.95 -6.82 -14.99
N ILE A 165 6.44 -5.71 -14.42
CA ILE A 165 6.54 -5.43 -12.99
C ILE A 165 5.28 -5.98 -12.30
N PRO A 166 5.42 -7.03 -11.47
CA PRO A 166 4.29 -7.61 -10.76
C PRO A 166 3.63 -6.61 -9.83
N THR A 167 2.30 -6.71 -9.75
CA THR A 167 1.50 -5.85 -8.86
C THR A 167 0.62 -6.67 -7.92
N VAL A 168 0.41 -6.16 -6.72
CA VAL A 168 -0.51 -6.68 -5.71
C VAL A 168 -1.49 -5.57 -5.35
N VAL A 169 -2.76 -5.90 -5.20
CA VAL A 169 -3.78 -4.93 -4.77
C VAL A 169 -4.13 -5.15 -3.30
N TRP A 170 -4.23 -4.05 -2.54
CA TRP A 170 -4.82 -4.04 -1.21
C TRP A 170 -6.29 -3.65 -1.32
N LEU A 171 -7.18 -4.64 -1.17
CA LEU A 171 -8.63 -4.47 -1.11
C LEU A 171 -9.05 -4.28 0.35
N CYS A 172 -8.46 -3.29 1.00
CA CYS A 172 -8.77 -2.95 2.39
C CYS A 172 -8.36 -1.49 2.71
N PRO A 173 -9.14 -0.81 3.58
CA PRO A 173 -10.37 -1.29 4.21
C PRO A 173 -11.59 -1.21 3.28
N ILE A 174 -12.59 -2.05 3.54
CA ILE A 174 -13.95 -1.88 2.99
C ILE A 174 -14.84 -1.36 4.12
N LEU A 175 -15.40 -0.18 3.90
CA LEU A 175 -16.10 0.56 4.94
C LEU A 175 -17.56 0.12 5.04
N PRO A 176 -18.01 -0.42 6.18
CA PRO A 176 -19.40 -0.83 6.36
C PRO A 176 -20.37 0.32 6.07
N PHE A 177 -21.47 0.00 5.38
CA PHE A 177 -22.53 0.96 4.99
C PHE A 177 -22.11 2.05 3.98
N ILE A 178 -20.86 2.03 3.46
CA ILE A 178 -20.35 3.05 2.54
C ILE A 178 -19.99 2.41 1.18
N ASN A 179 -18.99 1.53 1.17
CA ASN A 179 -18.53 0.88 -0.05
C ASN A 179 -18.55 -0.67 0.05
N ASP A 180 -19.23 -1.22 1.05
CA ASP A 180 -19.43 -2.64 1.26
C ASP A 180 -20.60 -3.19 0.41
N THR A 181 -20.53 -2.97 -0.90
CA THR A 181 -21.54 -3.38 -1.88
C THR A 181 -20.97 -4.37 -2.89
N GLU A 182 -21.83 -5.21 -3.46
CA GLU A 182 -21.43 -6.14 -4.53
C GLU A 182 -20.89 -5.39 -5.76
N GLU A 183 -21.48 -4.24 -6.12
CA GLU A 183 -21.02 -3.40 -7.21
C GLU A 183 -19.58 -2.93 -7.00
N ASN A 184 -19.26 -2.43 -5.80
CA ASN A 184 -17.93 -1.98 -5.45
C ASN A 184 -16.91 -3.12 -5.56
N ILE A 185 -17.20 -4.28 -4.96
CA ILE A 185 -16.30 -5.43 -4.96
C ILE A 185 -16.10 -5.97 -6.36
N ASN A 186 -17.18 -6.17 -7.13
CA ASN A 186 -17.09 -6.65 -8.50
C ASN A 186 -16.31 -5.68 -9.40
N GLY A 187 -16.60 -4.38 -9.31
CA GLY A 187 -15.91 -3.38 -10.12
C GLY A 187 -14.41 -3.31 -9.84
N ILE A 188 -14.00 -3.41 -8.56
CA ILE A 188 -12.57 -3.46 -8.22
C ILE A 188 -11.94 -4.76 -8.71
N LEU A 189 -12.63 -5.91 -8.59
CA LEU A 189 -12.13 -7.18 -9.08
C LEU A 189 -12.00 -7.19 -10.62
N ASP A 190 -12.92 -6.54 -11.36
CA ASP A 190 -12.78 -6.34 -12.80
C ASP A 190 -11.49 -5.57 -13.12
N TYR A 191 -11.23 -4.48 -12.40
CA TYR A 191 -9.98 -3.72 -12.57
C TYR A 191 -8.72 -4.56 -12.27
N CYS A 192 -8.77 -5.41 -11.25
CA CYS A 192 -7.65 -6.29 -10.91
C CYS A 192 -7.38 -7.34 -12.00
N ILE A 193 -8.45 -7.97 -12.49
CA ILE A 193 -8.39 -8.97 -13.57
C ILE A 193 -7.84 -8.33 -14.86
N ASP A 194 -8.41 -7.20 -15.28
CA ASP A 194 -7.98 -6.45 -16.46
C ASP A 194 -6.54 -5.93 -16.40
N SER A 195 -6.02 -5.76 -15.18
CA SER A 195 -4.65 -5.31 -14.94
C SER A 195 -3.67 -6.45 -14.71
N ASN A 196 -4.14 -7.71 -14.76
CA ASN A 196 -3.34 -8.91 -14.55
C ASN A 196 -2.53 -8.85 -13.23
N VAL A 197 -3.18 -8.48 -12.12
CA VAL A 197 -2.51 -8.40 -10.83
C VAL A 197 -2.13 -9.78 -10.32
N LYS A 198 -0.97 -9.89 -9.66
CA LYS A 198 -0.45 -11.15 -9.11
C LYS A 198 -1.26 -11.65 -7.92
N GLY A 199 -1.75 -10.73 -7.09
CA GLY A 199 -2.49 -11.08 -5.89
C GLY A 199 -3.33 -9.93 -5.34
N ILE A 200 -4.30 -10.26 -4.49
CA ILE A 200 -5.17 -9.29 -3.81
C ILE A 200 -5.18 -9.61 -2.32
N ILE A 201 -4.65 -8.69 -1.50
CA ILE A 201 -4.69 -8.76 -0.05
C ILE A 201 -6.04 -8.25 0.43
N CYS A 202 -6.79 -9.12 1.10
CA CYS A 202 -8.05 -8.81 1.74
C CYS A 202 -8.12 -9.51 3.10
N PHE A 203 -8.27 -8.75 4.20
CA PHE A 203 -8.41 -9.29 5.55
C PHE A 203 -9.87 -9.42 6.00
N GLY A 204 -10.79 -9.33 5.05
CA GLY A 204 -12.23 -9.26 5.28
C GLY A 204 -12.80 -7.91 4.90
N MET A 205 -14.13 -7.84 4.87
CA MET A 205 -14.87 -6.61 4.52
C MET A 205 -15.14 -5.82 5.80
N GLY A 206 -14.27 -4.88 6.12
CA GLY A 206 -14.34 -4.11 7.35
C GLY A 206 -13.16 -3.17 7.51
N MET A 207 -13.04 -2.59 8.71
CA MET A 207 -11.95 -1.67 9.06
C MET A 207 -11.60 -1.77 10.55
N THR A 208 -10.49 -1.13 10.93
CA THR A 208 -10.13 -0.89 12.33
C THR A 208 -10.56 0.51 12.76
N LEU A 209 -11.06 0.62 13.99
CA LEU A 209 -11.44 1.88 14.64
C LEU A 209 -10.72 1.98 15.99
N ARG A 210 -9.47 2.39 15.95
CA ARG A 210 -8.66 2.67 17.15
C ARG A 210 -8.92 4.08 17.66
N GLU A 211 -8.56 4.35 18.89
CA GLU A 211 -8.50 5.71 19.42
C GLU A 211 -7.57 6.56 18.54
N GLY A 212 -7.99 7.78 18.25
CA GLY A 212 -7.34 8.70 17.31
C GLY A 212 -7.92 8.60 15.91
N ASN A 213 -7.89 7.42 15.25
CA ASN A 213 -8.49 7.31 13.93
C ASN A 213 -10.02 7.26 13.96
N ARG A 214 -10.63 6.69 15.03
CA ARG A 214 -12.08 6.66 15.22
C ARG A 214 -12.69 8.05 15.26
N GLU A 215 -12.13 8.93 16.08
CA GLU A 215 -12.60 10.30 16.25
C GLU A 215 -12.49 11.08 14.94
N TYR A 216 -11.37 10.90 14.24
CA TYR A 216 -11.17 11.50 12.93
C TYR A 216 -12.19 10.98 11.91
N PHE A 217 -12.35 9.65 11.82
CA PHE A 217 -13.31 9.03 10.92
C PHE A 217 -14.74 9.50 11.20
N TYR A 218 -15.16 9.51 12.46
CA TYR A 218 -16.49 9.97 12.85
C TYR A 218 -16.73 11.44 12.51
N SER A 219 -15.73 12.31 12.67
CA SER A 219 -15.83 13.71 12.24
C SER A 219 -16.03 13.84 10.72
N LYS A 220 -15.48 12.90 9.94
CA LYS A 220 -15.68 12.87 8.49
C LYS A 220 -17.04 12.29 8.11
N LEU A 221 -17.54 11.31 8.88
CA LEU A 221 -18.93 10.84 8.71
C LEU A 221 -19.93 11.95 8.93
N ASP A 222 -19.81 12.73 10.01
CA ASP A 222 -20.67 13.89 10.28
C ASP A 222 -20.70 14.87 9.10
N LYS A 223 -19.55 15.06 8.44
CA LYS A 223 -19.43 15.99 7.32
C LYS A 223 -20.00 15.47 6.00
N HIS A 224 -19.74 14.21 5.68
CA HIS A 224 -19.98 13.67 4.33
C HIS A 224 -21.13 12.65 4.25
N PHE A 225 -21.52 12.06 5.40
CA PHE A 225 -22.50 10.98 5.49
C PHE A 225 -23.42 11.19 6.71
N PRO A 226 -24.28 12.24 6.71
CA PRO A 226 -25.14 12.58 7.86
C PRO A 226 -25.94 11.38 8.38
N GLY A 227 -25.95 11.16 9.70
CA GLY A 227 -26.64 10.05 10.36
C GLY A 227 -25.90 8.70 10.35
N LEU A 228 -24.80 8.60 9.61
CA LEU A 228 -24.04 7.34 9.53
C LEU A 228 -23.19 7.11 10.79
N LYS A 229 -22.68 8.14 11.42
CA LYS A 229 -21.93 8.03 12.68
C LYS A 229 -22.76 7.37 13.77
N GLU A 230 -24.01 7.79 13.96
CA GLU A 230 -24.95 7.21 14.93
C GLU A 230 -25.20 5.73 14.64
N LYS A 231 -25.32 5.38 13.36
CA LYS A 231 -25.44 3.98 12.92
C LYS A 231 -24.19 3.16 13.28
N TYR A 232 -22.99 3.70 13.08
CA TYR A 232 -21.73 3.06 13.49
C TYR A 232 -21.67 2.85 15.00
N ILE A 233 -21.97 3.87 15.79
CA ILE A 233 -21.98 3.80 17.25
C ILE A 233 -22.99 2.75 17.74
N LYS A 234 -24.20 2.76 17.18
CA LYS A 234 -25.25 1.80 17.55
C LYS A 234 -24.87 0.36 17.19
N THR A 235 -24.22 0.16 16.05
CA THR A 235 -23.90 -1.18 15.52
C THR A 235 -22.65 -1.78 16.17
N TYR A 236 -21.61 -0.96 16.36
CA TYR A 236 -20.28 -1.44 16.72
C TYR A 236 -19.79 -0.99 18.10
N GLY A 237 -20.43 0.01 18.72
CA GLY A 237 -20.00 0.57 20.01
C GLY A 237 -18.54 0.99 19.96
N ASN A 238 -17.75 0.46 20.89
CA ASN A 238 -16.32 0.73 21.02
C ASN A 238 -15.44 -0.38 20.43
N SER A 239 -15.98 -1.25 19.58
CA SER A 239 -15.21 -2.35 18.97
C SER A 239 -14.01 -1.81 18.18
N TYR A 240 -12.87 -2.46 18.36
CA TYR A 240 -11.63 -2.16 17.66
C TYR A 240 -11.70 -2.54 16.19
N GLY A 241 -12.05 -3.78 15.89
CA GLY A 241 -12.27 -4.28 14.53
C GLY A 241 -13.76 -4.38 14.24
N ILE A 242 -14.17 -3.82 13.12
CA ILE A 242 -15.55 -3.85 12.69
C ILE A 242 -15.68 -4.49 11.32
N ALA A 243 -16.67 -5.36 11.16
CA ALA A 243 -16.95 -6.05 9.91
C ALA A 243 -18.24 -5.54 9.28
N SER A 244 -18.29 -5.55 7.96
CA SER A 244 -19.52 -5.29 7.21
C SER A 244 -20.60 -6.31 7.55
N PRO A 245 -21.86 -5.91 7.68
CA PRO A 245 -22.98 -6.87 7.71
C PRO A 245 -23.03 -7.78 6.48
N ASN A 246 -22.50 -7.32 5.34
CA ASN A 246 -22.48 -8.05 4.07
C ASN A 246 -21.20 -8.89 3.91
N GLN A 247 -20.32 -8.96 4.93
CA GLN A 247 -18.99 -9.60 4.83
C GLN A 247 -19.04 -11.00 4.21
N LYS A 248 -19.97 -11.83 4.65
CA LYS A 248 -20.05 -13.23 4.20
C LYS A 248 -20.27 -13.34 2.70
N GLU A 249 -21.22 -12.58 2.17
CA GLU A 249 -21.54 -12.60 0.74
C GLU A 249 -20.44 -11.95 -0.10
N LEU A 250 -19.89 -10.82 0.36
CA LEU A 250 -18.82 -10.14 -0.36
C LEU A 250 -17.53 -10.97 -0.38
N MET A 251 -17.18 -11.66 0.70
CA MET A 251 -16.04 -12.58 0.73
C MET A 251 -16.25 -13.80 -0.17
N LYS A 252 -17.49 -14.29 -0.31
CA LYS A 252 -17.81 -15.35 -1.26
C LYS A 252 -17.57 -14.91 -2.72
N ILE A 253 -17.98 -13.68 -3.07
CA ILE A 253 -17.71 -13.08 -4.39
C ILE A 253 -16.19 -12.97 -4.58
N PHE A 254 -15.47 -12.42 -3.59
CA PHE A 254 -14.03 -12.26 -3.62
C PHE A 254 -13.30 -13.58 -3.92
N TYR A 255 -13.53 -14.61 -3.11
CA TYR A 255 -12.86 -15.91 -3.30
C TYR A 255 -13.23 -16.58 -4.62
N LYS A 256 -14.52 -16.54 -5.00
CA LYS A 256 -14.95 -17.12 -6.27
C LYS A 256 -14.18 -16.50 -7.43
N ARG A 257 -14.19 -15.17 -7.55
CA ARG A 257 -13.61 -14.47 -8.69
C ARG A 257 -12.08 -14.53 -8.73
N THR A 258 -11.41 -14.44 -7.56
CA THR A 258 -9.94 -14.57 -7.50
C THR A 258 -9.49 -15.98 -7.88
N ASN A 259 -10.17 -17.03 -7.43
CA ASN A 259 -9.85 -18.42 -7.76
C ASN A 259 -10.09 -18.71 -9.26
N GLU A 260 -11.22 -18.27 -9.82
CA GLU A 260 -11.53 -18.43 -11.25
C GLU A 260 -10.46 -17.78 -12.16
N ASN A 261 -9.85 -16.68 -11.70
CA ASN A 261 -8.84 -15.93 -12.44
C ASN A 261 -7.40 -16.22 -12.01
N LYS A 262 -7.18 -17.20 -11.13
CA LYS A 262 -5.85 -17.61 -10.63
C LYS A 262 -5.06 -16.46 -9.98
N ILE A 263 -5.75 -15.53 -9.34
CA ILE A 263 -5.16 -14.43 -8.58
C ILE A 263 -4.91 -14.92 -7.15
N MET A 264 -3.70 -14.73 -6.62
CA MET A 264 -3.38 -15.06 -5.23
C MET A 264 -4.30 -14.29 -4.29
N ASN A 265 -4.91 -14.98 -3.31
CA ASN A 265 -5.88 -14.38 -2.39
C ASN A 265 -5.66 -14.76 -0.92
N ASN A 266 -4.61 -15.53 -0.64
CA ASN A 266 -4.16 -15.82 0.71
C ASN A 266 -3.13 -14.76 1.14
N PRO A 267 -3.41 -13.95 2.18
CA PRO A 267 -2.48 -12.91 2.63
C PRO A 267 -1.10 -13.43 3.02
N ASP A 268 -1.01 -14.60 3.66
CA ASP A 268 0.28 -15.14 4.11
C ASP A 268 1.16 -15.52 2.91
N GLU A 269 0.61 -16.19 1.90
CA GLU A 269 1.31 -16.53 0.66
C GLU A 269 1.74 -15.26 -0.11
N ILE A 270 0.89 -14.22 -0.11
CA ILE A 270 1.23 -12.96 -0.76
C ILE A 270 2.36 -12.26 0.01
N PHE A 271 2.34 -12.24 1.35
CA PHE A 271 3.42 -11.67 2.13
C PHE A 271 4.74 -12.44 1.95
N GLU A 272 4.69 -13.77 1.88
CA GLU A 272 5.86 -14.57 1.54
C GLU A 272 6.41 -14.16 0.16
N TYR A 273 5.55 -14.12 -0.85
CA TYR A 273 5.92 -13.66 -2.19
C TYR A 273 6.55 -12.25 -2.19
N LEU A 274 6.02 -11.30 -1.40
CA LEU A 274 6.54 -9.93 -1.32
C LEU A 274 7.92 -9.83 -0.68
N HIS A 275 8.24 -10.73 0.25
CA HIS A 275 9.51 -10.73 1.00
C HIS A 275 10.57 -11.67 0.42
N GLU A 276 10.16 -12.65 -0.40
CA GLU A 276 11.07 -13.57 -1.04
C GLU A 276 11.93 -12.84 -2.08
N PHE A 277 13.26 -12.83 -1.85
CA PHE A 277 14.21 -12.39 -2.85
C PHE A 277 14.42 -13.53 -3.86
N PRO A 278 14.39 -13.28 -5.19
CA PRO A 278 14.52 -14.35 -6.16
C PRO A 278 15.88 -15.05 -6.00
N SER A 279 15.85 -16.36 -5.79
CA SER A 279 17.06 -17.16 -5.90
C SER A 279 17.57 -17.06 -7.33
N LYS A 280 18.83 -16.73 -7.51
CA LYS A 280 19.46 -16.92 -8.83
C LYS A 280 19.40 -18.41 -9.12
N ASP A 281 18.50 -18.82 -9.99
CA ASP A 281 18.50 -20.19 -10.52
C ASP A 281 19.89 -20.49 -11.07
N LYS A 282 20.60 -21.41 -10.41
CA LYS A 282 21.87 -21.96 -10.86
C LYS A 282 21.68 -22.92 -12.04
N THR A 283 20.64 -22.76 -12.83
CA THR A 283 20.30 -23.66 -13.94
C THR A 283 20.06 -22.94 -15.24
N LYS A 284 21.12 -22.30 -15.76
CA LYS A 284 21.41 -22.31 -17.19
C LYS A 284 22.87 -22.61 -17.38
N GLN A 285 23.30 -23.72 -16.87
CA GLN A 285 24.46 -24.40 -17.41
C GLN A 285 23.95 -25.12 -18.65
N THR A 286 24.00 -24.45 -19.78
CA THR A 286 23.91 -25.08 -21.10
C THR A 286 25.04 -26.07 -21.17
N THR A 287 24.74 -27.36 -21.00
CA THR A 287 25.61 -28.43 -21.43
C THR A 287 25.81 -28.27 -22.93
N LEU A 288 26.95 -27.72 -23.32
CA LEU A 288 27.55 -27.88 -24.63
C LEU A 288 28.04 -29.33 -24.71
N PHE A 289 27.24 -30.18 -25.34
CA PHE A 289 27.74 -31.38 -26.05
C PHE A 289 26.94 -31.53 -27.34
#